data_f428eb9bccdfb6d23a75fa71ba9cdf36
#
_entry.id   f428eb9bccdfb6d23a75fa71ba9cdf36
#
_cell.length_a   1.000
_cell.length_b   1.000
_cell.length_c   1.000
_cell.angle_alpha   90.00
_cell.angle_beta   90.00
_cell.angle_gamma   90.00
#
_symmetry.space_group_name_H-M   'P 1'
#
loop_
_entity.id
_entity.type
_entity.pdbx_description
1 polymer ?
#
loop_
_entity_poly.entity_id
_entity_poly.type
_entity_poly.pdbx_seq_one_letter_code
_entity_poly.pdbx_strand_id
1 'polypeptide(L)'
;MVGIIIASHGEFADGIKQSGSMIFGNQEKVESVTFMPSEGPEDLQRKLREAVDKLETEEILFLVDLWGGSPFNQANILFEEDPEHRAIVAGLSLPMLIESY
;
A
#
# COMPACT_ATOMS: atom_id res chain seq x y z
N MET A 1 -5.85 1.96 15.54
CA MET A 1 -5.33 2.75 14.42
C MET A 1 -5.12 1.88 13.21
N VAL A 2 -5.48 2.36 12.04
CA VAL A 2 -5.30 1.63 10.79
C VAL A 2 -4.01 2.09 10.11
N GLY A 3 -3.14 1.14 9.75
CA GLY A 3 -1.98 1.40 8.93
C GLY A 3 -2.38 1.35 7.46
N ILE A 4 -1.77 2.19 6.63
CA ILE A 4 -2.05 2.26 5.20
C ILE A 4 -0.80 1.86 4.42
N ILE A 5 -0.94 0.91 3.50
CA ILE A 5 0.11 0.55 2.57
C ILE A 5 -0.36 0.89 1.17
N ILE A 6 0.38 1.78 0.51
CA ILE A 6 0.11 2.18 -0.87
C ILE A 6 1.04 1.38 -1.76
N ALA A 7 0.50 0.58 -2.68
CA ALA A 7 1.31 -0.25 -3.57
C ALA A 7 0.94 -0.01 -5.02
N SER A 8 1.96 0.17 -5.87
CA SER A 8 1.72 0.49 -7.28
C SER A 8 2.84 -0.03 -8.17
N HIS A 9 2.56 -0.05 -9.47
CA HIS A 9 3.60 -0.20 -10.49
C HIS A 9 4.43 1.10 -10.51
N GLY A 10 5.74 0.96 -10.71
CA GLY A 10 6.65 2.10 -10.78
C GLY A 10 6.62 2.94 -9.51
N GLU A 11 6.89 4.22 -9.64
CA GLU A 11 7.03 5.13 -8.50
C GLU A 11 5.73 5.86 -8.13
N PHE A 12 4.60 5.44 -8.70
CA PHE A 12 3.32 6.11 -8.45
C PHE A 12 2.95 6.13 -6.96
N ALA A 13 3.20 5.03 -6.25
CA ALA A 13 2.90 4.96 -4.81
C ALA A 13 3.68 6.02 -4.03
N ASP A 14 4.97 6.18 -4.32
CA ASP A 14 5.81 7.17 -3.66
C ASP A 14 5.36 8.59 -4.00
N GLY A 15 5.01 8.83 -5.27
CA GLY A 15 4.55 10.14 -5.72
C GLY A 15 3.23 10.55 -5.06
N ILE A 16 2.26 9.64 -5.00
CA ILE A 16 0.96 9.97 -4.41
C ILE A 16 1.08 10.16 -2.89
N LYS A 17 1.96 9.41 -2.24
CA LYS A 17 2.24 9.59 -0.83
C LYS A 17 2.81 10.99 -0.58
N GLN A 18 3.75 11.41 -1.43
CA GLN A 18 4.33 12.76 -1.33
C GLN A 18 3.25 13.84 -1.51
N SER A 19 2.41 13.70 -2.54
CA SER A 19 1.33 14.65 -2.78
C SER A 19 0.36 14.73 -1.59
N GLY A 20 0.03 13.58 -1.02
CA GLY A 20 -0.84 13.54 0.15
C GLY A 20 -0.23 14.24 1.36
N SER A 21 1.07 14.09 1.56
CA SER A 21 1.76 14.75 2.67
C SER A 21 1.81 16.26 2.50
N MET A 22 1.85 16.74 1.26
CA MET A 22 1.80 18.18 0.99
C MET A 22 0.44 18.80 1.34
N ILE A 23 -0.61 18.00 1.25
CA ILE A 23 -1.98 18.47 1.51
C ILE A 23 -2.36 18.33 2.98
N PHE A 24 -2.04 17.19 3.59
CA PHE A 24 -2.47 16.85 4.94
C PHE A 24 -1.34 16.73 5.97
N GLY A 25 -0.09 16.95 5.54
CA GLY A 25 1.07 16.72 6.40
C GLY A 25 1.45 15.23 6.44
N ASN A 26 2.61 14.92 6.99
CA ASN A 26 3.10 13.55 7.08
C ASN A 26 2.21 12.71 8.00
N GLN A 27 1.88 11.51 7.51
CA GLN A 27 1.13 10.53 8.28
C GLN A 27 2.09 9.43 8.75
N GLU A 28 2.13 9.15 10.04
CA GLU A 28 3.09 8.20 10.61
C GLU A 28 2.85 6.75 10.20
N LYS A 29 1.60 6.37 10.01
CA LYS A 29 1.24 4.99 9.74
C LYS A 29 0.86 4.79 8.27
N VAL A 30 1.69 5.34 7.38
CA VAL A 30 1.53 5.21 5.93
C VAL A 30 2.86 4.79 5.31
N GLU A 31 2.87 3.67 4.58
CA GLU A 31 4.03 3.18 3.86
C GLU A 31 3.70 3.08 2.38
N SER A 32 4.68 3.40 1.53
CA SER A 32 4.53 3.20 0.09
C SER A 32 5.47 2.10 -0.39
N VAL A 33 4.97 1.27 -1.31
CA VAL A 33 5.70 0.15 -1.88
C VAL A 33 5.62 0.25 -3.40
N THR A 34 6.78 0.28 -4.04
CA THR A 34 6.88 0.37 -5.49
C THR A 34 7.20 -0.99 -6.09
N PHE A 35 6.70 -1.24 -7.31
CA PHE A 35 7.04 -2.42 -8.09
C PHE A 35 7.79 -1.94 -9.34
N MET A 36 9.11 -2.07 -9.31
CA MET A 36 9.97 -1.53 -10.37
C MET A 36 10.17 -2.54 -11.50
N PRO A 37 10.50 -2.07 -12.73
CA PRO A 37 10.62 -2.97 -13.89
C PRO A 37 11.62 -4.10 -13.73
N SER A 38 12.63 -3.93 -12.87
CA SER A 38 13.66 -4.96 -12.64
C SER A 38 13.26 -5.96 -11.57
N GLU A 39 12.12 -5.76 -10.90
CA GLU A 39 11.71 -6.59 -9.77
C GLU A 39 10.72 -7.68 -10.18
N GLY A 40 10.74 -8.79 -9.45
CA GLY A 40 9.76 -9.86 -9.59
C GLY A 40 8.77 -9.88 -8.44
N PRO A 41 7.78 -10.80 -8.50
CA PRO A 41 6.77 -10.90 -7.45
C PRO A 41 7.33 -11.14 -6.05
N GLU A 42 8.44 -11.88 -5.94
CA GLU A 42 9.07 -12.15 -4.65
C GLU A 42 9.63 -10.89 -4.01
N ASP A 43 10.21 -10.00 -4.83
CA ASP A 43 10.72 -8.73 -4.34
C ASP A 43 9.57 -7.87 -3.80
N LEU A 44 8.47 -7.83 -4.52
CA LEU A 44 7.30 -7.07 -4.14
C LEU A 44 6.70 -7.61 -2.85
N GLN A 45 6.58 -8.93 -2.72
CA GLN A 45 6.05 -9.54 -1.51
C GLN A 45 6.94 -9.23 -0.30
N ARG A 46 8.26 -9.30 -0.45
CA ARG A 46 9.19 -8.95 0.62
C ARG A 46 9.00 -7.50 1.07
N LYS A 47 8.88 -6.58 0.11
CA LYS A 47 8.66 -5.17 0.42
C LYS A 47 7.34 -4.94 1.16
N LEU A 48 6.28 -5.64 0.74
CA LEU A 48 4.97 -5.54 1.40
C LEU A 48 5.05 -6.05 2.83
N ARG A 49 5.72 -7.18 3.06
CA ARG A 49 5.88 -7.72 4.41
C ARG A 49 6.70 -6.79 5.31
N GLU A 50 7.75 -6.20 4.76
CA GLU A 50 8.54 -5.21 5.51
C GLU A 50 7.68 -4.00 5.88
N ALA A 51 6.80 -3.55 4.99
CA ALA A 51 5.90 -2.44 5.26
C ALA A 51 4.89 -2.79 6.37
N VAL A 52 4.33 -4.00 6.34
CA VAL A 52 3.42 -4.47 7.39
C VAL A 52 4.12 -4.46 8.75
N ASP A 53 5.34 -4.99 8.81
CA ASP A 53 6.10 -5.03 10.06
C ASP A 53 6.42 -3.63 10.56
N LYS A 54 6.78 -2.74 9.64
CA LYS A 54 7.17 -1.37 9.98
C LYS A 54 6.02 -0.55 10.53
N LEU A 55 4.79 -0.80 10.07
CA LEU A 55 3.61 -0.08 10.53
C LEU A 55 3.26 -0.39 11.98
N GLU A 56 3.48 -1.61 12.42
CA GLU A 56 3.15 -2.04 13.78
C GLU A 56 1.70 -1.74 14.17
N THR A 57 0.77 -1.95 13.23
CA THR A 57 -0.66 -1.75 13.48
C THR A 57 -1.41 -3.06 13.35
N GLU A 58 -2.50 -3.20 14.12
CA GLU A 58 -3.33 -4.39 14.06
C GLU A 58 -4.11 -4.44 12.74
N GLU A 59 -4.62 -3.30 12.31
CA GLU A 59 -5.41 -3.22 11.08
C GLU A 59 -4.62 -2.55 9.97
N ILE A 60 -4.78 -3.07 8.74
CA ILE A 60 -4.05 -2.57 7.57
C ILE A 60 -5.00 -2.42 6.40
N LEU A 61 -4.91 -1.27 5.73
CA LEU A 61 -5.61 -0.99 4.49
C LEU A 61 -4.58 -0.91 3.37
N PHE A 62 -4.71 -1.81 2.39
CA PHE A 62 -3.88 -1.78 1.18
C PHE A 62 -4.61 -0.97 0.11
N LEU A 63 -3.95 0.06 -0.42
CA LEU A 63 -4.45 0.84 -1.54
C LEU A 63 -3.56 0.53 -2.74
N VAL A 64 -4.14 -0.09 -3.78
CA VAL A 64 -3.37 -0.52 -4.95
C VAL A 64 -3.87 0.18 -6.21
N ASP A 65 -3.00 0.30 -7.21
CA ASP A 65 -3.29 1.06 -8.42
C ASP A 65 -4.31 0.36 -9.32
N LEU A 66 -4.19 -0.95 -9.50
CA LEU A 66 -5.06 -1.71 -10.39
C LEU A 66 -5.57 -2.98 -9.72
N TRP A 67 -6.80 -3.35 -10.08
CA TRP A 67 -7.34 -4.66 -9.71
C TRP A 67 -6.66 -5.73 -10.57
N GLY A 68 -6.13 -6.77 -9.93
CA GLY A 68 -5.55 -7.92 -10.66
C GLY A 68 -4.12 -7.74 -11.14
N GLY A 69 -3.49 -6.60 -10.93
CA GLY A 69 -2.07 -6.41 -11.24
C GLY A 69 -1.17 -7.03 -10.17
N SER A 70 0.15 -7.04 -10.42
CA SER A 70 1.09 -7.63 -9.45
C SER A 70 1.00 -7.01 -8.06
N PRO A 71 0.91 -5.69 -7.89
CA PRO A 71 0.71 -5.12 -6.55
C PRO A 71 -0.54 -5.64 -5.86
N PHE A 72 -1.66 -5.74 -6.59
CA PHE A 72 -2.89 -6.32 -6.05
C PHE A 72 -2.68 -7.78 -5.66
N ASN A 73 -2.12 -8.59 -6.56
CA ASN A 73 -1.98 -10.02 -6.33
C ASN A 73 -1.11 -10.32 -5.11
N GLN A 74 -0.01 -9.60 -4.94
CA GLN A 74 0.87 -9.81 -3.80
C GLN A 74 0.26 -9.27 -2.50
N ALA A 75 -0.41 -8.13 -2.56
CA ALA A 75 -1.13 -7.61 -1.39
C ALA A 75 -2.25 -8.55 -0.95
N ASN A 76 -2.92 -9.20 -1.91
CA ASN A 76 -3.99 -10.14 -1.61
C ASN A 76 -3.48 -11.35 -0.82
N ILE A 77 -2.25 -11.80 -1.07
CA ILE A 77 -1.64 -12.87 -0.28
C ILE A 77 -1.57 -12.46 1.20
N LEU A 78 -1.11 -11.25 1.46
CA LEU A 78 -1.02 -10.74 2.83
C LEU A 78 -2.42 -10.50 3.43
N PHE A 79 -3.37 -10.03 2.61
CA PHE A 79 -4.75 -9.87 3.05
C PHE A 79 -5.35 -11.21 3.53
N GLU A 80 -5.14 -12.28 2.76
CA GLU A 80 -5.69 -13.60 3.08
C GLU A 80 -5.10 -14.22 4.33
N GLU A 81 -3.93 -13.74 4.79
CA GLU A 81 -3.32 -14.20 6.03
C GLU A 81 -4.05 -13.69 7.27
N ASP A 82 -4.77 -12.58 7.16
CA ASP A 82 -5.50 -11.98 8.28
C ASP A 82 -6.68 -11.13 7.77
N PRO A 83 -7.67 -11.76 7.14
CA PRO A 83 -8.73 -11.00 6.48
C PRO A 83 -9.65 -10.23 7.44
N GLU A 84 -9.64 -10.56 8.72
CA GLU A 84 -10.44 -9.82 9.70
C GLU A 84 -9.88 -8.42 9.98
N HIS A 85 -8.57 -8.25 9.81
CA HIS A 85 -7.88 -7.00 10.16
C HIS A 85 -7.31 -6.27 8.94
N ARG A 86 -7.57 -6.77 7.74
CA ARG A 86 -6.99 -6.21 6.51
C ARG A 86 -8.04 -6.02 5.43
N ALA A 87 -7.84 -5.00 4.61
CA ALA A 87 -8.70 -4.72 3.47
C ALA A 87 -7.85 -4.26 2.28
N ILE A 88 -8.35 -4.45 1.06
CA ILE A 88 -7.70 -4.00 -0.16
C ILE A 88 -8.70 -3.18 -0.97
N VAL A 89 -8.26 -2.01 -1.43
CA VAL A 89 -9.04 -1.17 -2.35
C VAL A 89 -8.18 -0.86 -3.56
N ALA A 90 -8.70 -1.10 -4.75
CA ALA A 90 -8.01 -0.84 -6.00
C ALA A 90 -8.50 0.47 -6.64
N GLY A 91 -7.70 0.98 -7.61
CA GLY A 91 -8.04 2.24 -8.27
C GLY A 91 -7.49 3.44 -7.51
N LEU A 92 -6.27 3.33 -7.01
CA LEU A 92 -5.61 4.36 -6.22
C LEU A 92 -5.68 5.74 -6.87
N SER A 93 -6.13 6.72 -6.11
CA SER A 93 -6.16 8.12 -6.52
C SER A 93 -5.85 9.00 -5.30
N LEU A 94 -5.50 10.25 -5.56
CA LEU A 94 -5.21 11.18 -4.46
C LEU A 94 -6.44 11.41 -3.56
N PRO A 95 -7.65 11.63 -4.09
CA PRO A 95 -8.84 11.70 -3.23
C PRO A 95 -9.06 10.47 -2.37
N MET A 96 -8.85 9.27 -2.94
CA MET A 96 -8.97 8.02 -2.18
C MET A 96 -7.99 7.99 -1.00
N LEU A 97 -6.74 8.37 -1.24
CA LEU A 97 -5.72 8.39 -0.19
C LEU A 97 -6.10 9.39 0.92
N ILE A 98 -6.51 10.58 0.55
CA ILE A 98 -6.91 11.62 1.49
C ILE A 98 -8.10 11.16 2.34
N GLU A 99 -9.10 10.54 1.72
CA GLU A 99 -10.26 9.99 2.43
C GLU A 99 -9.87 8.90 3.43
N SER A 100 -8.77 8.19 3.16
CA SER A 100 -8.31 7.10 4.02
C SER A 100 -7.53 7.59 5.24
N TYR A 101 -7.10 8.83 5.23
CA TYR A 101 -6.32 9.40 6.35
C TYR A 101 -7.22 9.73 7.59
#